data_a0fe7c70ca509c1dfb52cf85da1b0926
#
_entry.id   a0fe7c70ca509c1dfb52cf85da1b0926
#
_cell.length_a   1.000
_cell.length_b   1.000
_cell.length_c   1.000
_cell.angle_alpha   90.00
_cell.angle_beta   90.00
_cell.angle_gamma   90.00
#
_symmetry.space_group_name_H-M   'P 1'
#
loop_
_entity.id
_entity.type
_entity.pdbx_description
1 polymer ?
#
loop_
_entity_poly.entity_id
_entity_poly.type
_entity_poly.pdbx_seq_one_letter_code
_entity_poly.pdbx_strand_id
1 'polypeptide(L)'
;LRSLVGSEMCIRDSLNSQATVNALDTIVGWYRDGVIGPAIMGEQPDGWGGIEAGNYAMIVEGPWFFSSEDKLDTYTPALIPSVDGRSISIVGGEDIVMTSTSSKKDAAWTFIQFLLQDEQQVAMAGAGMIPVTASAMEKVDTSNAPYVDVYMQQLKTAQARIPCSSWPTIETVLNTAFESVLRGDATSQEALDAAAAQIDELLAKE
;
A
#
# COMPACT_ATOMS: atom_id res chain seq x y z
N LEU A 1 -12.78 21.50 -5.69
CA LEU A 1 -11.82 20.36 -5.67
C LEU A 1 -10.59 20.65 -4.78
N ARG A 2 -10.09 21.90 -4.73
CA ARG A 2 -8.99 22.29 -3.82
C ARG A 2 -9.36 22.26 -2.34
N SER A 3 -10.64 22.41 -1.98
CA SER A 3 -11.10 22.41 -0.57
C SER A 3 -11.34 21.01 0.01
N LEU A 4 -11.32 19.96 -0.81
CA LEU A 4 -11.45 18.55 -0.37
C LEU A 4 -10.10 17.85 -0.22
N VAL A 5 -9.01 18.49 -0.66
CA VAL A 5 -7.66 17.98 -0.57
C VAL A 5 -6.98 18.62 0.66
N GLY A 6 -7.35 18.15 1.83
CA GLY A 6 -6.57 18.37 3.06
C GLY A 6 -5.19 17.68 3.04
N SER A 7 -4.69 17.34 1.86
CA SER A 7 -3.51 16.50 1.66
C SER A 7 -2.21 17.28 1.60
N GLU A 8 -2.21 18.50 1.07
CA GLU A 8 -1.01 19.37 1.15
C GLU A 8 -0.68 19.72 2.61
N MET A 9 -1.71 19.91 3.43
CA MET A 9 -1.59 20.17 4.86
C MET A 9 -1.09 18.94 5.62
N CYS A 10 -1.45 17.72 5.20
CA CYS A 10 -1.09 16.50 5.92
C CYS A 10 0.39 16.12 5.80
N ILE A 11 1.08 16.40 4.69
CA ILE A 11 2.51 16.14 4.57
C ILE A 11 3.32 17.27 5.22
N ARG A 12 3.02 18.52 4.86
CA ARG A 12 3.76 19.68 5.34
C ARG A 12 3.77 19.80 6.87
N ASP A 13 2.65 19.51 7.51
CA ASP A 13 2.46 19.77 8.94
C ASP A 13 2.61 18.52 9.81
N SER A 14 2.75 17.32 9.22
CA SER A 14 2.69 16.09 9.99
C SER A 14 3.83 15.09 9.74
N LEU A 15 4.56 15.20 8.62
CA LEU A 15 5.61 14.22 8.30
C LEU A 15 6.69 14.16 9.39
N ASN A 16 7.13 15.30 9.90
CA ASN A 16 8.11 15.40 10.98
C ASN A 16 7.48 15.66 12.36
N SER A 17 6.18 15.38 12.50
CA SER A 17 5.51 15.48 13.80
C SER A 17 6.05 14.45 14.78
N GLN A 18 5.92 14.73 16.08
CA GLN A 18 6.34 13.79 17.13
C GLN A 18 5.63 12.42 16.98
N ALA A 19 4.40 12.39 16.48
CA ALA A 19 3.68 11.14 16.24
C ALA A 19 4.35 10.29 15.16
N THR A 20 4.78 10.91 14.05
CA THR A 20 5.50 10.22 12.97
C THR A 20 6.89 9.78 13.41
N VAL A 21 7.61 10.63 14.15
CA VAL A 21 8.91 10.29 14.74
C VAL A 21 8.79 9.06 15.64
N ASN A 22 7.81 9.06 16.57
CA ASN A 22 7.58 7.92 17.47
C ASN A 22 7.22 6.63 16.71
N ALA A 23 6.43 6.75 15.63
CA ALA A 23 6.09 5.59 14.79
C ALA A 23 7.33 5.02 14.09
N LEU A 24 8.18 5.89 13.53
CA LEU A 24 9.44 5.46 12.89
C LEU A 24 10.39 4.85 13.92
N ASP A 25 10.56 5.48 15.08
CA ASP A 25 11.37 4.93 16.18
C ASP A 25 10.90 3.54 16.62
N THR A 26 9.58 3.32 16.63
CA THR A 26 9.02 2.00 16.96
C THR A 26 9.42 0.95 15.92
N ILE A 27 9.28 1.26 14.63
CA ILE A 27 9.67 0.35 13.53
C ILE A 27 11.18 0.07 13.57
N VAL A 28 11.99 1.11 13.76
CA VAL A 28 13.44 0.99 13.86
C VAL A 28 13.84 0.18 15.10
N GLY A 29 13.15 0.36 16.23
CA GLY A 29 13.32 -0.45 17.43
C GLY A 29 13.07 -1.93 17.13
N TRP A 30 11.95 -2.27 16.51
CA TRP A 30 11.62 -3.64 16.13
C TRP A 30 12.64 -4.25 15.16
N TYR A 31 13.18 -3.47 14.23
CA TYR A 31 14.25 -3.94 13.34
C TYR A 31 15.55 -4.24 14.10
N ARG A 32 15.96 -3.34 14.99
CA ARG A 32 17.16 -3.52 15.83
C ARG A 32 17.05 -4.69 16.82
N ASP A 33 15.84 -4.93 17.32
CA ASP A 33 15.53 -6.04 18.22
C ASP A 33 15.33 -7.38 17.48
N GLY A 34 15.41 -7.38 16.15
CA GLY A 34 15.23 -8.57 15.31
C GLY A 34 13.78 -9.06 15.21
N VAL A 35 12.80 -8.22 15.55
CA VAL A 35 11.36 -8.51 15.39
C VAL A 35 10.94 -8.37 13.93
N ILE A 36 11.47 -7.35 13.24
CA ILE A 36 11.30 -7.16 11.80
C ILE A 36 12.54 -7.71 11.09
N GLY A 37 12.31 -8.54 10.07
CA GLY A 37 13.38 -9.15 9.30
C GLY A 37 14.06 -8.19 8.31
N PRO A 38 15.18 -8.64 7.70
CA PRO A 38 16.00 -7.82 6.80
C PRO A 38 15.30 -7.40 5.51
N ALA A 39 14.15 -8.01 5.18
CA ALA A 39 13.32 -7.63 4.03
C ALA A 39 12.93 -6.15 4.02
N ILE A 40 12.82 -5.50 5.18
CA ILE A 40 12.55 -4.05 5.27
C ILE A 40 13.67 -3.19 4.63
N MET A 41 14.87 -3.73 4.52
CA MET A 41 16.03 -3.12 3.85
C MET A 41 16.21 -3.63 2.40
N GLY A 42 15.24 -4.35 1.85
CA GLY A 42 15.33 -4.96 0.54
C GLY A 42 16.25 -6.18 0.47
N GLU A 43 16.66 -6.73 1.62
CA GLU A 43 17.53 -7.90 1.70
C GLU A 43 16.72 -9.20 1.59
N GLN A 44 17.41 -10.29 1.20
CA GLN A 44 16.79 -11.62 1.10
C GLN A 44 16.86 -12.39 2.44
N PRO A 45 15.90 -13.25 2.74
CA PRO A 45 14.67 -13.47 1.94
C PRO A 45 13.70 -12.28 2.04
N ASP A 46 13.00 -12.01 0.93
CA ASP A 46 11.90 -11.05 0.92
C ASP A 46 10.70 -11.53 1.76
N GLY A 47 9.60 -10.76 1.79
CA GLY A 47 8.42 -11.11 2.58
C GLY A 47 7.84 -12.47 2.19
N TRP A 48 7.73 -12.78 0.90
CA TRP A 48 7.17 -14.04 0.41
C TRP A 48 8.12 -15.20 0.66
N GLY A 49 9.35 -15.11 0.21
CA GLY A 49 10.33 -16.16 0.43
C GLY A 49 10.56 -16.43 1.92
N GLY A 50 10.55 -15.41 2.74
CA GLY A 50 10.73 -15.53 4.19
C GLY A 50 9.58 -16.21 4.91
N ILE A 51 8.31 -15.90 4.57
CA ILE A 51 7.16 -16.55 5.21
C ILE A 51 7.02 -18.00 4.72
N GLU A 52 7.25 -18.25 3.44
CA GLU A 52 7.22 -19.63 2.89
C GLU A 52 8.30 -20.53 3.47
N ALA A 53 9.47 -19.97 3.75
CA ALA A 53 10.57 -20.68 4.39
C ALA A 53 10.42 -20.80 5.92
N GLY A 54 9.36 -20.20 6.52
CA GLY A 54 9.15 -20.20 7.95
C GLY A 54 10.05 -19.24 8.75
N ASN A 55 10.70 -18.30 8.07
CA ASN A 55 11.57 -17.29 8.70
C ASN A 55 10.73 -16.15 9.31
N TYR A 56 9.55 -15.88 8.76
CA TYR A 56 8.62 -14.85 9.23
C TYR A 56 7.32 -15.49 9.69
N ALA A 57 6.80 -15.03 10.81
CA ALA A 57 5.49 -15.43 11.32
C ALA A 57 4.34 -14.62 10.69
N MET A 58 4.62 -13.41 10.20
CA MET A 58 3.66 -12.49 9.61
C MET A 58 4.34 -11.66 8.51
N ILE A 59 3.57 -11.32 7.49
CA ILE A 59 3.95 -10.31 6.47
C ILE A 59 2.80 -9.35 6.26
N VAL A 60 3.10 -8.13 5.78
CA VAL A 60 2.10 -7.19 5.25
C VAL A 60 2.11 -7.35 3.74
N GLU A 61 0.96 -7.73 3.17
CA GLU A 61 0.89 -8.09 1.75
C GLU A 61 -0.50 -7.79 1.17
N GLY A 62 -0.59 -7.73 -0.15
CA GLY A 62 -1.84 -7.57 -0.88
C GLY A 62 -2.61 -8.89 -1.08
N PRO A 63 -3.85 -8.81 -1.59
CA PRO A 63 -4.72 -9.99 -1.76
C PRO A 63 -4.18 -11.00 -2.78
N TRP A 64 -3.32 -10.59 -3.70
CA TRP A 64 -2.64 -11.45 -4.66
C TRP A 64 -1.78 -12.57 -4.03
N PHE A 65 -1.38 -12.41 -2.76
CA PHE A 65 -0.70 -13.47 -2.02
C PHE A 65 -1.54 -14.75 -1.95
N PHE A 66 -2.86 -14.61 -1.92
CA PHE A 66 -3.82 -15.71 -1.85
C PHE A 66 -4.34 -16.16 -3.23
N SER A 67 -3.68 -15.78 -4.33
CA SER A 67 -4.09 -16.19 -5.69
C SER A 67 -3.93 -17.69 -5.97
N SER A 68 -3.16 -18.41 -5.15
CA SER A 68 -3.07 -19.88 -5.20
C SER A 68 -3.80 -20.51 -4.00
N GLU A 69 -4.56 -21.58 -4.28
CA GLU A 69 -5.44 -22.23 -3.29
C GLU A 69 -4.69 -22.77 -2.06
N ASP A 70 -3.44 -23.22 -2.23
CA ASP A 70 -2.61 -23.75 -1.17
C ASP A 70 -2.21 -22.73 -0.09
N LYS A 71 -2.30 -21.44 -0.39
CA LYS A 71 -1.95 -20.39 0.58
C LYS A 71 -2.93 -20.32 1.74
N LEU A 72 -4.23 -20.52 1.49
CA LEU A 72 -5.27 -20.49 2.53
C LEU A 72 -5.20 -21.66 3.50
N ASP A 73 -4.60 -22.77 3.10
CA ASP A 73 -4.39 -23.92 3.98
C ASP A 73 -3.33 -23.64 5.06
N THR A 74 -2.40 -22.72 4.79
CA THR A 74 -1.25 -22.44 5.65
C THR A 74 -1.35 -21.07 6.32
N TYR A 75 -1.89 -20.06 5.64
CA TYR A 75 -1.85 -18.66 6.06
C TYR A 75 -3.27 -18.12 6.29
N THR A 76 -3.41 -17.33 7.33
CA THR A 76 -4.67 -16.67 7.69
C THR A 76 -4.54 -15.16 7.46
N PRO A 77 -5.38 -14.57 6.60
CA PRO A 77 -5.42 -13.11 6.45
C PRO A 77 -5.99 -12.45 7.69
N ALA A 78 -5.45 -11.29 8.05
CA ALA A 78 -5.91 -10.48 9.18
C ALA A 78 -5.82 -8.99 8.83
N LEU A 79 -6.62 -8.18 9.52
CA LEU A 79 -6.48 -6.73 9.45
C LEU A 79 -5.13 -6.29 10.02
N ILE A 80 -4.57 -5.20 9.51
CA ILE A 80 -3.38 -4.60 10.09
C ILE A 80 -3.64 -4.26 11.56
N PRO A 81 -2.79 -4.71 12.49
CA PRO A 81 -2.96 -4.44 13.90
C PRO A 81 -3.00 -2.94 14.22
N SER A 82 -3.78 -2.58 15.24
CA SER A 82 -3.85 -1.20 15.74
C SER A 82 -4.04 -1.20 17.25
N VAL A 83 -3.55 -0.15 17.90
CA VAL A 83 -3.65 0.00 19.37
C VAL A 83 -5.01 0.49 19.83
N ASP A 84 -5.79 1.15 18.95
CA ASP A 84 -7.07 1.78 19.26
C ASP A 84 -8.26 1.08 18.56
N GLY A 85 -8.03 -0.07 17.95
CA GLY A 85 -9.05 -0.82 17.20
C GLY A 85 -9.34 -0.27 15.81
N ARG A 86 -8.68 0.81 15.36
CA ARG A 86 -8.80 1.34 14.00
C ARG A 86 -7.65 0.84 13.14
N SER A 87 -7.87 -0.29 12.48
CA SER A 87 -6.92 -0.76 11.47
C SER A 87 -6.86 0.22 10.30
N ILE A 88 -5.69 0.73 9.96
CA ILE A 88 -5.49 1.68 8.86
C ILE A 88 -4.51 1.07 7.87
N SER A 89 -4.80 1.20 6.58
CA SER A 89 -3.95 0.77 5.47
C SER A 89 -3.90 1.82 4.38
N ILE A 90 -3.09 1.57 3.38
CA ILE A 90 -3.04 2.37 2.14
C ILE A 90 -3.82 1.62 1.07
N VAL A 91 -4.65 2.34 0.31
CA VAL A 91 -5.23 1.82 -0.92
C VAL A 91 -4.30 2.13 -2.09
N GLY A 92 -4.04 1.13 -2.89
CA GLY A 92 -3.38 1.21 -4.19
C GLY A 92 -4.14 0.38 -5.21
N GLY A 93 -3.64 0.31 -6.43
CA GLY A 93 -4.24 -0.49 -7.50
C GLY A 93 -3.54 -0.21 -8.82
N GLU A 94 -3.86 -1.02 -9.80
CA GLU A 94 -3.39 -0.89 -11.16
C GLU A 94 -4.44 -0.17 -12.00
N ASP A 95 -4.00 0.85 -12.73
CA ASP A 95 -4.84 1.60 -13.65
C ASP A 95 -4.61 1.14 -15.10
N ILE A 96 -5.69 0.80 -15.80
CA ILE A 96 -5.63 0.63 -17.24
C ILE A 96 -5.88 1.97 -17.93
N VAL A 97 -4.94 2.40 -18.75
CA VAL A 97 -5.01 3.69 -19.44
C VAL A 97 -4.93 3.56 -20.95
N MET A 98 -5.54 4.50 -21.65
CA MET A 98 -5.47 4.61 -23.09
C MET A 98 -4.59 5.83 -23.46
N THR A 99 -3.53 5.59 -24.25
CA THR A 99 -2.64 6.67 -24.67
C THR A 99 -3.33 7.62 -25.64
N SER A 100 -3.05 8.92 -25.52
CA SER A 100 -3.62 9.96 -26.39
C SER A 100 -3.24 9.77 -27.88
N THR A 101 -2.08 9.16 -28.14
CA THR A 101 -1.54 8.90 -29.49
C THR A 101 -2.06 7.61 -30.12
N SER A 102 -2.85 6.79 -29.40
CA SER A 102 -3.39 5.54 -29.94
C SER A 102 -4.32 5.81 -31.13
N SER A 103 -4.14 5.07 -32.22
CA SER A 103 -5.06 5.03 -33.35
C SER A 103 -6.22 4.05 -33.18
N LYS A 104 -6.26 3.32 -32.05
CA LYS A 104 -7.23 2.26 -31.74
C LYS A 104 -8.10 2.61 -30.54
N LYS A 105 -8.45 3.88 -30.34
CA LYS A 105 -9.14 4.36 -29.15
C LYS A 105 -10.48 3.66 -28.88
N ASP A 106 -11.29 3.47 -29.93
CA ASP A 106 -12.61 2.83 -29.77
C ASP A 106 -12.48 1.35 -29.32
N ALA A 107 -11.52 0.63 -29.89
CA ALA A 107 -11.27 -0.76 -29.50
C ALA A 107 -10.70 -0.84 -28.07
N ALA A 108 -9.79 0.07 -27.70
CA ALA A 108 -9.25 0.15 -26.34
C ALA A 108 -10.35 0.49 -25.33
N TRP A 109 -11.23 1.43 -25.66
CA TRP A 109 -12.36 1.77 -24.80
C TRP A 109 -13.33 0.61 -24.62
N THR A 110 -13.65 -0.11 -25.71
CA THR A 110 -14.49 -1.33 -25.65
C THR A 110 -13.87 -2.38 -24.72
N PHE A 111 -12.54 -2.55 -24.76
CA PHE A 111 -11.84 -3.49 -23.87
C PHE A 111 -11.88 -3.02 -22.41
N ILE A 112 -11.67 -1.73 -22.13
CA ILE A 112 -11.81 -1.18 -20.77
C ILE A 112 -13.22 -1.42 -20.23
N GLN A 113 -14.25 -1.13 -21.04
CA GLN A 113 -15.64 -1.36 -20.66
C GLN A 113 -15.93 -2.86 -20.40
N PHE A 114 -15.33 -3.75 -21.18
CA PHE A 114 -15.45 -5.19 -20.96
C PHE A 114 -14.86 -5.59 -19.60
N LEU A 115 -13.66 -5.11 -19.25
CA LEU A 115 -13.03 -5.40 -17.96
C LEU A 115 -13.83 -4.89 -16.77
N LEU A 116 -14.62 -3.83 -16.93
CA LEU A 116 -15.46 -3.26 -15.86
C LEU A 116 -16.82 -3.94 -15.70
N GLN A 117 -17.14 -4.94 -16.54
CA GLN A 117 -18.35 -5.72 -16.34
C GLN A 117 -18.25 -6.56 -15.07
N ASP A 118 -19.35 -6.71 -14.35
CA ASP A 118 -19.40 -7.45 -13.09
C ASP A 118 -18.84 -8.87 -13.20
N GLU A 119 -19.16 -9.57 -14.30
CA GLU A 119 -18.68 -10.93 -14.54
C GLU A 119 -17.14 -10.99 -14.61
N GLN A 120 -16.51 -10.01 -15.28
CA GLN A 120 -15.04 -9.93 -15.39
C GLN A 120 -14.42 -9.55 -14.05
N GLN A 121 -15.04 -8.62 -13.35
CA GLN A 121 -14.56 -8.19 -12.03
C GLN A 121 -14.69 -9.33 -10.99
N VAL A 122 -15.76 -10.11 -11.02
CA VAL A 122 -15.91 -11.29 -10.15
C VAL A 122 -14.89 -12.36 -10.51
N ALA A 123 -14.62 -12.59 -11.82
CA ALA A 123 -13.59 -13.53 -12.25
C ALA A 123 -12.19 -13.10 -11.79
N MET A 124 -11.87 -11.80 -11.79
CA MET A 124 -10.61 -11.26 -11.28
C MET A 124 -10.45 -11.46 -9.76
N ALA A 125 -11.55 -11.49 -9.00
CA ALA A 125 -11.49 -11.81 -7.58
C ALA A 125 -10.95 -13.23 -7.33
N GLY A 126 -11.27 -14.19 -8.19
CA GLY A 126 -10.69 -15.54 -8.15
C GLY A 126 -9.18 -15.59 -8.42
N ALA A 127 -8.62 -14.53 -9.02
CA ALA A 127 -7.18 -14.38 -9.24
C ALA A 127 -6.49 -13.49 -8.16
N GLY A 128 -7.12 -13.27 -7.02
CA GLY A 128 -6.55 -12.49 -5.92
C GLY A 128 -6.71 -10.98 -6.04
N MET A 129 -7.59 -10.50 -6.93
CA MET A 129 -7.85 -9.06 -7.07
C MET A 129 -9.13 -8.67 -6.33
N ILE A 130 -9.23 -7.43 -5.90
CA ILE A 130 -10.47 -6.90 -5.31
C ILE A 130 -11.26 -6.20 -6.42
N PRO A 131 -12.54 -6.54 -6.64
CA PRO A 131 -13.37 -5.85 -7.63
C PRO A 131 -13.42 -4.34 -7.38
N VAL A 132 -13.37 -3.56 -8.44
CA VAL A 132 -13.38 -2.08 -8.35
C VAL A 132 -14.79 -1.48 -8.43
N THR A 133 -15.81 -2.31 -8.69
CA THR A 133 -17.22 -1.89 -8.75
C THR A 133 -18.00 -2.45 -7.57
N ALA A 134 -18.87 -1.63 -6.96
CA ALA A 134 -19.70 -2.06 -5.83
C ALA A 134 -20.62 -3.22 -6.22
N SER A 135 -21.18 -3.20 -7.44
CA SER A 135 -22.07 -4.24 -7.96
C SER A 135 -21.36 -5.60 -8.12
N ALA A 136 -20.09 -5.60 -8.49
CA ALA A 136 -19.30 -6.82 -8.58
C ALA A 136 -18.90 -7.32 -7.18
N MET A 137 -18.53 -6.43 -6.27
CA MET A 137 -18.21 -6.80 -4.88
C MET A 137 -19.36 -7.57 -4.20
N GLU A 138 -20.62 -7.16 -4.44
CA GLU A 138 -21.79 -7.83 -3.90
C GLU A 138 -22.01 -9.25 -4.48
N LYS A 139 -21.37 -9.57 -5.60
CA LYS A 139 -21.51 -10.85 -6.31
C LYS A 139 -20.34 -11.80 -6.06
N VAL A 140 -19.28 -11.36 -5.41
CA VAL A 140 -18.15 -12.23 -5.10
C VAL A 140 -18.61 -13.31 -4.11
N ASP A 141 -18.42 -14.56 -4.46
CA ASP A 141 -18.57 -15.68 -3.54
C ASP A 141 -17.30 -15.82 -2.69
N THR A 142 -17.38 -15.33 -1.45
CA THR A 142 -16.26 -15.36 -0.51
C THR A 142 -16.13 -16.68 0.25
N SER A 143 -17.02 -17.66 0.01
CA SER A 143 -16.97 -18.98 0.68
C SER A 143 -15.68 -19.74 0.37
N ASN A 144 -15.15 -19.58 -0.84
CA ASN A 144 -13.88 -20.15 -1.27
C ASN A 144 -12.71 -19.14 -1.29
N ALA A 145 -12.97 -17.89 -0.96
CA ALA A 145 -11.98 -16.81 -0.93
C ALA A 145 -12.18 -15.91 0.30
N PRO A 146 -12.08 -16.46 1.53
CA PRO A 146 -12.36 -15.72 2.77
C PRO A 146 -11.43 -14.52 2.98
N TYR A 147 -10.27 -14.51 2.33
CA TYR A 147 -9.37 -13.36 2.34
C TYR A 147 -10.01 -12.09 1.74
N VAL A 148 -10.89 -12.24 0.76
CA VAL A 148 -11.57 -11.09 0.12
C VAL A 148 -12.35 -10.27 1.16
N ASP A 149 -13.05 -10.91 2.08
CA ASP A 149 -13.80 -10.24 3.16
C ASP A 149 -12.87 -9.41 4.05
N VAL A 150 -11.69 -9.93 4.39
CA VAL A 150 -10.70 -9.21 5.22
C VAL A 150 -10.19 -7.98 4.49
N TYR A 151 -9.81 -8.10 3.21
CA TYR A 151 -9.35 -6.96 2.42
C TYR A 151 -10.46 -5.94 2.17
N MET A 152 -11.69 -6.38 1.88
CA MET A 152 -12.85 -5.49 1.75
C MET A 152 -13.13 -4.74 3.08
N GLN A 153 -12.93 -5.38 4.23
CA GLN A 153 -13.04 -4.72 5.52
C GLN A 153 -11.91 -3.71 5.72
N GLN A 154 -10.67 -4.05 5.36
CA GLN A 154 -9.52 -3.16 5.45
C GLN A 154 -9.67 -1.93 4.55
N LEU A 155 -10.26 -2.07 3.36
CA LEU A 155 -10.52 -0.96 2.44
C LEU A 155 -11.43 0.13 3.04
N LYS A 156 -12.30 -0.20 3.99
CA LYS A 156 -13.18 0.80 4.64
C LYS A 156 -12.41 1.87 5.42
N THR A 157 -11.19 1.58 5.81
CA THR A 157 -10.31 2.48 6.57
C THR A 157 -9.00 2.80 5.83
N ALA A 158 -8.87 2.32 4.60
CA ALA A 158 -7.70 2.58 3.79
C ALA A 158 -7.65 4.05 3.33
N GLN A 159 -6.44 4.60 3.28
CA GLN A 159 -6.17 5.97 2.84
C GLN A 159 -5.57 5.95 1.44
N ALA A 160 -6.07 6.80 0.56
CA ALA A 160 -5.46 6.99 -0.75
C ALA A 160 -4.14 7.76 -0.62
N ARG A 161 -3.17 7.43 -1.48
CA ARG A 161 -1.97 8.26 -1.65
C ARG A 161 -2.36 9.63 -2.18
N ILE A 162 -1.51 10.62 -1.92
CA ILE A 162 -1.73 11.98 -2.37
C ILE A 162 -1.60 12.04 -3.89
N PRO A 163 -2.63 12.54 -4.59
CA PRO A 163 -2.60 12.68 -6.04
C PRO A 163 -1.78 13.92 -6.43
N CYS A 164 -0.46 13.80 -6.50
CA CYS A 164 0.43 14.83 -7.00
C CYS A 164 1.40 14.26 -8.03
N SER A 165 1.84 15.11 -8.98
CA SER A 165 2.74 14.69 -10.05
C SER A 165 4.14 14.33 -9.53
N SER A 166 4.55 14.91 -8.41
CA SER A 166 5.84 14.67 -7.75
C SER A 166 5.86 13.43 -6.88
N TRP A 167 4.74 12.66 -6.77
CA TRP A 167 4.66 11.51 -5.87
C TRP A 167 5.83 10.51 -6.02
N PRO A 168 6.27 10.10 -7.22
CA PRO A 168 7.41 9.18 -7.34
C PRO A 168 8.71 9.71 -6.72
N THR A 169 8.93 11.03 -6.79
CA THR A 169 10.08 11.67 -6.16
C THR A 169 9.90 11.75 -4.65
N ILE A 170 8.71 12.07 -4.17
CA ILE A 170 8.38 12.08 -2.74
C ILE A 170 8.60 10.69 -2.14
N GLU A 171 8.15 9.64 -2.78
CA GLU A 171 8.35 8.26 -2.34
C GLU A 171 9.86 7.93 -2.21
N THR A 172 10.67 8.37 -3.17
CA THR A 172 12.14 8.21 -3.10
C THR A 172 12.74 8.95 -1.91
N VAL A 173 12.30 10.18 -1.63
CA VAL A 173 12.76 10.99 -0.48
C VAL A 173 12.39 10.27 0.83
N LEU A 174 11.16 9.77 0.95
CA LEU A 174 10.70 9.04 2.13
C LEU A 174 11.49 7.75 2.36
N ASN A 175 11.68 6.96 1.31
CA ASN A 175 12.46 5.72 1.40
C ASN A 175 13.90 5.99 1.84
N THR A 176 14.54 7.03 1.28
CA THR A 176 15.90 7.43 1.65
C THR A 176 15.97 7.84 3.12
N ALA A 177 15.00 8.61 3.61
CA ALA A 177 14.92 9.00 5.02
C ALA A 177 14.78 7.79 5.93
N PHE A 178 13.86 6.85 5.63
CA PHE A 178 13.66 5.65 6.42
C PHE A 178 14.88 4.75 6.44
N GLU A 179 15.52 4.51 5.29
CA GLU A 179 16.74 3.73 5.21
C GLU A 179 17.88 4.35 6.05
N SER A 180 18.04 5.66 6.03
CA SER A 180 19.10 6.34 6.80
C SER A 180 18.94 6.09 8.30
N VAL A 181 17.69 6.08 8.81
CA VAL A 181 17.42 5.79 10.23
C VAL A 181 17.61 4.31 10.55
N LEU A 182 17.17 3.41 9.67
CA LEU A 182 17.36 1.96 9.85
C LEU A 182 18.86 1.60 9.88
N ARG A 183 19.68 2.25 9.06
CA ARG A 183 21.17 2.09 9.06
C ARG A 183 21.85 2.76 10.27
N GLY A 184 21.17 3.68 10.95
CA GLY A 184 21.72 4.45 12.05
C GLY A 184 22.55 5.68 11.62
N ASP A 185 22.40 6.11 10.37
CA ASP A 185 23.09 7.28 9.81
C ASP A 185 22.47 8.61 10.28
N ALA A 186 21.19 8.59 10.69
CA ALA A 186 20.45 9.72 11.23
C ALA A 186 19.48 9.30 12.33
N THR A 187 19.04 10.24 13.14
CA THR A 187 17.88 10.06 14.01
C THR A 187 16.58 10.18 13.20
N SER A 188 15.48 9.62 13.69
CA SER A 188 14.17 9.74 13.04
C SER A 188 13.76 11.20 12.85
N GLN A 189 14.01 12.07 13.82
CA GLN A 189 13.69 13.49 13.72
C GLN A 189 14.52 14.17 12.60
N GLU A 190 15.84 13.98 12.59
CA GLU A 190 16.72 14.59 11.57
C GLU A 190 16.35 14.13 10.16
N ALA A 191 16.10 12.84 9.97
CA ALA A 191 15.72 12.29 8.67
C ALA A 191 14.36 12.81 8.18
N LEU A 192 13.37 12.88 9.07
CA LEU A 192 12.04 13.37 8.73
C LEU A 192 12.02 14.89 8.52
N ASP A 193 12.80 15.67 9.26
CA ASP A 193 12.95 17.11 9.02
C ASP A 193 13.58 17.39 7.64
N ALA A 194 14.63 16.65 7.29
CA ALA A 194 15.25 16.76 5.98
C ALA A 194 14.33 16.34 4.84
N ALA A 195 13.57 15.26 5.03
CA ALA A 195 12.57 14.80 4.05
C ALA A 195 11.44 15.82 3.87
N ALA A 196 10.91 16.37 4.96
CA ALA A 196 9.86 17.39 4.93
C ALA A 196 10.29 18.62 4.14
N ALA A 197 11.51 19.13 4.40
CA ALA A 197 12.04 20.27 3.67
C ALA A 197 12.17 20.01 2.15
N GLN A 198 12.65 18.82 1.74
CA GLN A 198 12.74 18.45 0.34
C GLN A 198 11.36 18.31 -0.33
N ILE A 199 10.39 17.72 0.37
CA ILE A 199 9.02 17.56 -0.13
C ILE A 199 8.34 18.92 -0.28
N ASP A 200 8.53 19.84 0.65
CA ASP A 200 8.01 21.21 0.56
C ASP A 200 8.55 21.94 -0.68
N GLU A 201 9.82 21.75 -1.01
CA GLU A 201 10.41 22.31 -2.23
C GLU A 201 9.83 21.71 -3.51
N LEU A 202 9.47 20.41 -3.50
CA LEU A 202 8.83 19.74 -4.64
C LEU A 202 7.40 20.26 -4.83
N LEU A 203 6.61 20.29 -3.76
CA LEU A 203 5.22 20.74 -3.78
C LEU A 203 5.07 22.24 -4.10
N ALA A 204 6.06 23.06 -3.79
CA ALA A 204 6.06 24.48 -4.14
C ALA A 204 6.23 24.75 -5.64
N LYS A 205 6.65 23.74 -6.41
CA LYS A 205 6.88 23.83 -7.88
C LYS A 205 5.69 23.33 -8.71
N GLU A 206 4.69 22.72 -8.09
CA GLU A 206 3.44 22.27 -8.71
C GLU A 206 2.37 23.38 -8.74
#